data_00db43f03049a88585b6cd0bac90f740
#
_entry.id   00db43f03049a88585b6cd0bac90f740
#
_cell.length_a   1.000
_cell.length_b   1.000
_cell.length_c   1.000
_cell.angle_alpha   90.00
_cell.angle_beta   90.00
_cell.angle_gamma   90.00
#
_symmetry.space_group_name_H-M   'P 1'
#
loop_
_entity.id
_entity.type
_entity.pdbx_description
1 polymer ?
#
loop_
_entity_poly.entity_id
_entity_poly.type
_entity_poly.pdbx_seq_one_letter_code
_entity_poly.pdbx_strand_id
1 'polypeptide(L)'
;MTAAELAGKIDHTILKPEALLADVDKIVDEAIGYRFASVCISPPFVGHVSKRLARSGVKTCTVIGFPNGTHKPTIKAIEATSTIKDGADEVDIVAYLPNLLRLDLDAARDELLEIVRAARATRSDVVIKVIVESAALVAINGERAEETLALACRAVQESGCDFIKTSTGFHPAGGAGVEVVGWMRKYGGANIKVKASGGIRDLKTARAMLEAGADRLGVSASVAIVKELSGALNQASSAGY
;
A
#
# COMPACT_ATOMS: atom_id res chain seq x y z
N MET A 1 9.70 14.72 12.76
CA MET A 1 8.95 14.57 11.49
C MET A 1 7.98 15.73 11.35
N THR A 2 8.08 16.49 10.28
CA THR A 2 7.18 17.60 9.93
C THR A 2 5.89 17.08 9.27
N ALA A 3 4.87 17.94 9.14
CA ALA A 3 3.63 17.60 8.43
C ALA A 3 3.88 17.26 6.95
N ALA A 4 4.82 17.96 6.30
CA ALA A 4 5.21 17.71 4.92
C ALA A 4 5.94 16.35 4.75
N GLU A 5 6.83 16.00 5.67
CA GLU A 5 7.49 14.70 5.68
C GLU A 5 6.50 13.54 5.89
N LEU A 6 5.51 13.72 6.77
CA LEU A 6 4.45 12.75 6.97
C LEU A 6 3.58 12.61 5.72
N ALA A 7 3.14 13.74 5.15
CA ALA A 7 2.33 13.75 3.93
C ALA A 7 3.02 13.00 2.77
N GLY A 8 4.32 13.22 2.56
CA GLY A 8 5.12 12.51 1.55
C GLY A 8 5.25 11.00 1.78
N LYS A 9 4.78 10.47 2.91
CA LYS A 9 4.73 9.03 3.22
C LYS A 9 3.31 8.44 3.15
N ILE A 10 2.32 9.19 2.70
CA ILE A 10 0.92 8.76 2.67
C ILE A 10 0.43 8.52 1.25
N ASP A 11 -0.16 7.33 1.02
CA ASP A 11 -1.04 7.04 -0.10
C ASP A 11 -2.47 7.35 0.34
N HIS A 12 -3.03 8.49 -0.13
CA HIS A 12 -4.39 8.91 0.18
C HIS A 12 -5.38 8.03 -0.57
N THR A 13 -6.23 7.29 0.15
CA THR A 13 -6.88 6.11 -0.38
C THR A 13 -8.41 6.19 -0.33
N ILE A 14 -9.07 5.86 -1.47
CA ILE A 14 -10.49 5.53 -1.56
C ILE A 14 -10.68 4.29 -2.44
N LEU A 15 -11.17 3.20 -1.84
CA LEU A 15 -11.39 1.91 -2.52
C LEU A 15 -12.79 1.34 -2.24
N LYS A 16 -13.70 2.16 -1.72
CA LYS A 16 -15.09 1.77 -1.50
C LYS A 16 -15.74 1.38 -2.83
N PRO A 17 -16.44 0.23 -2.91
CA PRO A 17 -17.10 -0.19 -4.16
C PRO A 17 -18.11 0.83 -4.69
N GLU A 18 -18.76 1.57 -3.79
CA GLU A 18 -19.75 2.60 -4.08
C GLU A 18 -19.19 4.00 -4.29
N ALA A 19 -17.84 4.16 -4.36
CA ALA A 19 -17.24 5.47 -4.55
C ALA A 19 -17.66 6.09 -5.89
N LEU A 20 -18.11 7.32 -5.83
CA LEU A 20 -18.48 8.11 -7.00
C LEU A 20 -17.30 8.96 -7.48
N LEU A 21 -17.37 9.44 -8.71
CA LEU A 21 -16.34 10.31 -9.29
C LEU A 21 -16.10 11.56 -8.43
N ALA A 22 -17.14 12.14 -7.83
CA ALA A 22 -17.03 13.30 -6.94
C ALA A 22 -16.22 12.99 -5.66
N ASP A 23 -16.30 11.76 -5.13
CA ASP A 23 -15.51 11.34 -3.98
C ASP A 23 -14.03 11.21 -4.36
N VAL A 24 -13.77 10.68 -5.55
CA VAL A 24 -12.42 10.57 -6.13
C VAL A 24 -11.83 11.94 -6.39
N ASP A 25 -12.57 12.86 -6.97
CA ASP A 25 -12.14 14.24 -7.22
C ASP A 25 -11.75 14.96 -5.94
N LYS A 26 -12.53 14.76 -4.87
CA LYS A 26 -12.22 15.32 -3.55
C LYS A 26 -10.87 14.86 -3.03
N ILE A 27 -10.58 13.53 -3.06
CA ILE A 27 -9.29 13.05 -2.56
C ILE A 27 -8.11 13.44 -3.44
N VAL A 28 -8.33 13.65 -4.74
CA VAL A 28 -7.32 14.20 -5.65
C VAL A 28 -6.96 15.64 -5.24
N ASP A 29 -7.97 16.50 -5.00
CA ASP A 29 -7.73 17.87 -4.55
C ASP A 29 -7.03 17.94 -3.19
N GLU A 30 -7.45 17.09 -2.25
CA GLU A 30 -6.78 16.92 -0.96
C GLU A 30 -5.32 16.48 -1.14
N ALA A 31 -5.06 15.50 -2.01
CA ALA A 31 -3.71 14.99 -2.22
C ALA A 31 -2.77 16.04 -2.85
N ILE A 32 -3.26 16.84 -3.78
CA ILE A 32 -2.52 17.96 -4.35
C ILE A 32 -2.22 19.01 -3.27
N GLY A 33 -3.24 19.40 -2.49
CA GLY A 33 -3.12 20.43 -1.47
C GLY A 33 -2.15 20.08 -0.34
N TYR A 34 -2.17 18.82 0.10
CA TYR A 34 -1.29 18.33 1.17
C TYR A 34 0.03 17.73 0.64
N ARG A 35 0.19 17.57 -0.68
CA ARG A 35 1.34 16.91 -1.32
C ARG A 35 1.55 15.49 -0.81
N PHE A 36 0.47 14.70 -0.79
CA PHE A 36 0.59 13.28 -0.46
C PHE A 36 1.46 12.54 -1.49
N ALA A 37 2.01 11.39 -1.12
CA ALA A 37 2.85 10.59 -2.00
C ALA A 37 2.08 10.10 -3.23
N SER A 38 0.86 9.60 -3.01
CA SER A 38 -0.03 9.13 -4.09
C SER A 38 -1.51 9.28 -3.73
N VAL A 39 -2.36 9.19 -4.75
CA VAL A 39 -3.80 8.88 -4.63
C VAL A 39 -3.99 7.42 -5.02
N CYS A 40 -4.55 6.60 -4.11
CA CYS A 40 -4.82 5.19 -4.34
C CYS A 40 -6.32 4.96 -4.56
N ILE A 41 -6.69 4.53 -5.78
CA ILE A 41 -8.07 4.42 -6.25
C ILE A 41 -8.31 3.07 -6.96
N SER A 42 -9.59 2.75 -7.17
CA SER A 42 -9.98 1.58 -7.96
C SER A 42 -9.64 1.76 -9.44
N PRO A 43 -9.35 0.65 -10.18
CA PRO A 43 -8.89 0.68 -11.56
C PRO A 43 -9.69 1.56 -12.53
N PRO A 44 -11.05 1.61 -12.50
CA PRO A 44 -11.83 2.43 -13.43
C PRO A 44 -11.54 3.93 -13.38
N PHE A 45 -10.97 4.43 -12.27
CA PHE A 45 -10.69 5.86 -12.10
C PHE A 45 -9.28 6.27 -12.53
N VAL A 46 -8.39 5.32 -12.86
CA VAL A 46 -6.98 5.60 -13.14
C VAL A 46 -6.80 6.62 -14.24
N GLY A 47 -7.46 6.46 -15.38
CA GLY A 47 -7.32 7.37 -16.52
C GLY A 47 -7.80 8.81 -16.22
N HIS A 48 -8.79 8.97 -15.33
CA HIS A 48 -9.26 10.27 -14.87
C HIS A 48 -8.25 10.90 -13.89
N VAL A 49 -7.85 10.13 -12.87
CA VAL A 49 -6.95 10.61 -11.80
C VAL A 49 -5.56 10.94 -12.33
N SER A 50 -4.98 10.14 -13.22
CA SER A 50 -3.67 10.39 -13.80
C SER A 50 -3.61 11.73 -14.58
N LYS A 51 -4.68 12.07 -15.29
CA LYS A 51 -4.80 13.37 -15.97
C LYS A 51 -4.86 14.54 -14.98
N ARG A 52 -5.61 14.40 -13.89
CA ARG A 52 -5.74 15.42 -12.85
C ARG A 52 -4.46 15.63 -12.05
N LEU A 53 -3.72 14.56 -11.78
CA LEU A 53 -2.46 14.59 -11.05
C LEU A 53 -1.27 15.01 -11.91
N ALA A 54 -1.44 15.15 -13.24
CA ALA A 54 -0.37 15.55 -14.13
C ALA A 54 0.29 16.86 -13.65
N ARG A 55 1.62 16.86 -13.50
CA ARG A 55 2.44 17.99 -13.01
C ARG A 55 2.25 18.37 -11.52
N SER A 56 1.45 17.64 -10.73
CA SER A 56 1.29 17.93 -9.29
C SER A 56 2.44 17.36 -8.44
N GLY A 57 3.16 16.36 -8.94
CA GLY A 57 4.15 15.58 -8.21
C GLY A 57 3.55 14.40 -7.43
N VAL A 58 2.21 14.36 -7.26
CA VAL A 58 1.49 13.25 -6.61
C VAL A 58 1.34 12.10 -7.59
N LYS A 59 1.57 10.86 -7.14
CA LYS A 59 1.51 9.66 -7.97
C LYS A 59 0.11 9.08 -8.05
N THR A 60 -0.22 8.47 -9.19
CA THR A 60 -1.45 7.69 -9.35
C THR A 60 -1.17 6.25 -8.97
N CYS A 61 -1.81 5.77 -7.90
CA CYS A 61 -1.73 4.40 -7.42
C CYS A 61 -3.07 3.69 -7.64
N THR A 62 -3.04 2.40 -7.99
CA THR A 62 -4.25 1.57 -8.08
C THR A 62 -4.00 0.18 -7.51
N VAL A 63 -5.03 -0.65 -7.51
CA VAL A 63 -5.01 -2.00 -6.94
C VAL A 63 -5.24 -3.06 -8.03
N ILE A 64 -4.67 -4.26 -7.84
CA ILE A 64 -4.72 -5.38 -8.77
C ILE A 64 -5.18 -6.64 -8.05
N GLY A 65 -6.18 -7.34 -8.61
CA GLY A 65 -6.77 -8.53 -7.99
C GLY A 65 -7.50 -8.25 -6.67
N PHE A 66 -7.91 -7.03 -6.47
CA PHE A 66 -8.42 -6.51 -5.20
C PHE A 66 -9.92 -6.77 -5.00
N PRO A 67 -10.40 -7.05 -3.73
CA PRO A 67 -9.56 -7.19 -2.55
C PRO A 67 -9.10 -8.62 -2.28
N ASN A 68 -9.61 -9.64 -2.96
CA ASN A 68 -9.50 -11.03 -2.55
C ASN A 68 -8.21 -11.74 -3.01
N GLY A 69 -7.53 -11.24 -4.05
CA GLY A 69 -6.32 -11.86 -4.59
C GLY A 69 -6.53 -13.22 -5.30
N THR A 70 -7.78 -13.66 -5.48
CA THR A 70 -8.12 -15.01 -5.95
C THR A 70 -8.18 -15.17 -7.48
N HIS A 71 -7.91 -14.11 -8.23
CA HIS A 71 -7.80 -14.17 -9.67
C HIS A 71 -6.54 -14.93 -10.11
N LYS A 72 -6.61 -15.59 -11.28
CA LYS A 72 -5.43 -16.21 -11.88
C LYS A 72 -4.33 -15.18 -12.10
N PRO A 73 -3.03 -15.55 -11.98
CA PRO A 73 -1.91 -14.64 -12.20
C PRO A 73 -2.00 -13.90 -13.55
N THR A 74 -2.36 -14.61 -14.62
CA THR A 74 -2.56 -14.04 -15.96
C THR A 74 -3.62 -12.92 -15.98
N ILE A 75 -4.72 -13.05 -15.23
CA ILE A 75 -5.75 -12.02 -15.15
C ILE A 75 -5.24 -10.79 -14.40
N LYS A 76 -4.51 -10.99 -13.28
CA LYS A 76 -3.85 -9.90 -12.57
C LYS A 76 -2.81 -9.20 -13.45
N ALA A 77 -2.06 -9.93 -14.27
CA ALA A 77 -1.10 -9.39 -15.22
C ALA A 77 -1.77 -8.51 -16.30
N ILE A 78 -2.93 -8.94 -16.82
CA ILE A 78 -3.74 -8.16 -17.77
C ILE A 78 -4.26 -6.88 -17.09
N GLU A 79 -4.79 -6.97 -15.87
CA GLU A 79 -5.30 -5.82 -15.12
C GLU A 79 -4.17 -4.81 -14.83
N ALA A 80 -2.97 -5.29 -14.40
CA ALA A 80 -1.80 -4.44 -14.20
C ALA A 80 -1.39 -3.73 -15.49
N THR A 81 -1.30 -4.47 -16.61
CA THR A 81 -0.98 -3.90 -17.93
C THR A 81 -1.98 -2.81 -18.34
N SER A 82 -3.28 -3.07 -18.18
CA SER A 82 -4.33 -2.12 -18.52
C SER A 82 -4.24 -0.84 -17.70
N THR A 83 -4.16 -0.96 -16.38
CA THR A 83 -4.12 0.19 -15.48
C THR A 83 -2.85 1.04 -15.63
N ILE A 84 -1.70 0.41 -15.91
CA ILE A 84 -0.46 1.13 -16.20
C ILE A 84 -0.58 1.91 -17.53
N LYS A 85 -1.21 1.35 -18.55
CA LYS A 85 -1.50 2.06 -19.82
C LYS A 85 -2.45 3.24 -19.61
N ASP A 86 -3.38 3.13 -18.67
CA ASP A 86 -4.29 4.22 -18.28
C ASP A 86 -3.61 5.33 -17.47
N GLY A 87 -2.37 5.10 -17.03
CA GLY A 87 -1.52 6.11 -16.36
C GLY A 87 -1.24 5.87 -14.88
N ALA A 88 -1.43 4.62 -14.37
CA ALA A 88 -1.03 4.30 -13.00
C ALA A 88 0.50 4.34 -12.85
N ASP A 89 1.04 5.10 -11.90
CA ASP A 89 2.47 5.14 -11.56
C ASP A 89 2.86 4.02 -10.61
N GLU A 90 1.91 3.58 -9.78
CA GLU A 90 2.11 2.58 -8.75
C GLU A 90 0.94 1.58 -8.76
N VAL A 91 1.21 0.30 -8.52
CA VAL A 91 0.20 -0.76 -8.42
C VAL A 91 0.38 -1.58 -7.15
N ASP A 92 -0.72 -1.81 -6.42
CA ASP A 92 -0.78 -2.62 -5.20
C ASP A 92 -1.45 -3.96 -5.54
N ILE A 93 -0.68 -5.03 -5.70
CA ILE A 93 -1.15 -6.37 -6.12
C ILE A 93 -1.55 -7.17 -4.89
N VAL A 94 -2.75 -7.78 -4.87
CA VAL A 94 -3.11 -8.72 -3.81
C VAL A 94 -2.55 -10.10 -4.13
N ALA A 95 -1.68 -10.63 -3.26
CA ALA A 95 -1.13 -11.98 -3.40
C ALA A 95 -2.22 -13.04 -3.22
N TYR A 96 -2.03 -14.22 -3.83
CA TYR A 96 -2.87 -15.37 -3.58
C TYR A 96 -2.50 -16.02 -2.24
N LEU A 97 -3.24 -15.69 -1.20
CA LEU A 97 -2.94 -16.07 0.20
C LEU A 97 -2.70 -17.56 0.42
N PRO A 98 -3.42 -18.51 -0.24
CA PRO A 98 -3.16 -19.93 -0.03
C PRO A 98 -1.71 -20.37 -0.32
N ASN A 99 -0.97 -19.70 -1.22
CA ASN A 99 0.44 -19.99 -1.45
C ASN A 99 1.29 -19.63 -0.22
N LEU A 100 1.02 -18.47 0.38
CA LEU A 100 1.69 -17.99 1.60
C LEU A 100 1.33 -18.87 2.81
N LEU A 101 0.04 -19.20 2.97
CA LEU A 101 -0.46 -20.02 4.09
C LEU A 101 0.13 -21.45 4.09
N ARG A 102 0.38 -22.03 2.90
CA ARG A 102 1.03 -23.34 2.76
C ARG A 102 2.55 -23.28 2.84
N LEU A 103 3.13 -22.08 2.97
CA LEU A 103 4.56 -21.84 2.91
C LEU A 103 5.20 -22.32 1.59
N ASP A 104 4.47 -22.17 0.48
CA ASP A 104 4.91 -22.53 -0.86
C ASP A 104 5.58 -21.30 -1.52
N LEU A 105 6.89 -21.17 -1.27
CA LEU A 105 7.68 -20.05 -1.76
C LEU A 105 7.69 -19.98 -3.29
N ASP A 106 7.86 -21.13 -3.95
CA ASP A 106 7.96 -21.16 -5.41
C ASP A 106 6.65 -20.73 -6.05
N ALA A 107 5.51 -21.25 -5.58
CA ALA A 107 4.21 -20.84 -6.09
C ALA A 107 3.91 -19.35 -5.81
N ALA A 108 4.27 -18.84 -4.62
CA ALA A 108 4.08 -17.43 -4.28
C ALA A 108 4.96 -16.50 -5.13
N ARG A 109 6.23 -16.86 -5.32
CA ARG A 109 7.16 -16.12 -6.18
C ARG A 109 6.74 -16.14 -7.64
N ASP A 110 6.39 -17.30 -8.18
CA ASP A 110 6.11 -17.47 -9.61
C ASP A 110 4.82 -16.73 -10.02
N GLU A 111 3.80 -16.71 -9.14
CA GLU A 111 2.61 -15.85 -9.31
C GLU A 111 3.01 -14.39 -9.48
N LEU A 112 3.83 -13.87 -8.56
CA LEU A 112 4.26 -12.47 -8.58
C LEU A 112 5.15 -12.17 -9.79
N LEU A 113 6.06 -13.06 -10.15
CA LEU A 113 6.94 -12.91 -11.32
C LEU A 113 6.17 -12.74 -12.63
N GLU A 114 5.07 -13.47 -12.82
CA GLU A 114 4.22 -13.32 -14.02
C GLU A 114 3.66 -11.90 -14.11
N ILE A 115 3.13 -11.37 -13.00
CA ILE A 115 2.53 -10.04 -12.93
C ILE A 115 3.59 -8.94 -13.07
N VAL A 116 4.73 -9.08 -12.38
CA VAL A 116 5.84 -8.12 -12.43
C VAL A 116 6.40 -8.01 -13.84
N ARG A 117 6.61 -9.14 -14.53
CA ARG A 117 7.09 -9.13 -15.92
C ARG A 117 6.16 -8.35 -16.86
N ALA A 118 4.85 -8.57 -16.75
CA ALA A 118 3.86 -7.85 -17.54
C ALA A 118 3.81 -6.35 -17.21
N ALA A 119 3.86 -6.00 -15.93
CA ALA A 119 3.87 -4.62 -15.46
C ALA A 119 5.13 -3.87 -15.94
N ARG A 120 6.34 -4.45 -15.72
CA ARG A 120 7.63 -3.85 -16.11
C ARG A 120 7.79 -3.78 -17.63
N ALA A 121 7.25 -4.74 -18.39
CA ALA A 121 7.24 -4.68 -19.86
C ALA A 121 6.36 -3.54 -20.37
N THR A 122 5.31 -3.16 -19.62
CA THR A 122 4.43 -2.03 -19.96
C THR A 122 5.08 -0.70 -19.61
N ARG A 123 5.70 -0.59 -18.42
CA ARG A 123 6.46 0.56 -17.96
C ARG A 123 7.53 0.13 -16.94
N SER A 124 8.79 0.33 -17.28
CA SER A 124 9.94 -0.19 -16.51
C SER A 124 10.08 0.40 -15.11
N ASP A 125 9.64 1.65 -14.90
CA ASP A 125 9.76 2.41 -13.65
C ASP A 125 8.48 2.38 -12.78
N VAL A 126 7.46 1.58 -13.14
CA VAL A 126 6.26 1.42 -12.32
C VAL A 126 6.61 0.84 -10.95
N VAL A 127 6.08 1.45 -9.88
CA VAL A 127 6.27 0.94 -8.52
C VAL A 127 5.27 -0.18 -8.24
N ILE A 128 5.77 -1.33 -7.80
CA ILE A 128 4.97 -2.54 -7.56
C ILE A 128 4.99 -2.87 -6.07
N LYS A 129 3.79 -2.94 -5.45
CA LYS A 129 3.62 -3.29 -4.05
C LYS A 129 2.76 -4.55 -3.94
N VAL A 130 3.11 -5.44 -3.01
CA VAL A 130 2.39 -6.71 -2.81
C VAL A 130 1.66 -6.71 -1.47
N ILE A 131 0.34 -6.85 -1.51
CA ILE A 131 -0.53 -6.98 -0.33
C ILE A 131 -0.55 -8.46 0.08
N VAL A 132 -0.07 -8.75 1.28
CA VAL A 132 0.02 -10.11 1.80
C VAL A 132 -1.05 -10.44 2.85
N GLU A 133 -1.94 -9.48 3.17
CA GLU A 133 -3.02 -9.62 4.15
C GLU A 133 -2.52 -10.17 5.48
N SER A 134 -1.53 -9.51 6.03
CA SER A 134 -0.71 -9.98 7.15
C SER A 134 -1.51 -10.38 8.39
N ALA A 135 -2.61 -9.66 8.71
CA ALA A 135 -3.47 -10.00 9.83
C ALA A 135 -4.13 -11.38 9.64
N ALA A 136 -4.51 -11.73 8.40
CA ALA A 136 -5.06 -13.05 8.09
C ALA A 136 -4.00 -14.14 8.20
N LEU A 137 -2.77 -13.86 7.72
CA LEU A 137 -1.65 -14.81 7.87
C LEU A 137 -1.35 -15.11 9.34
N VAL A 138 -1.33 -14.07 10.19
CA VAL A 138 -1.15 -14.22 11.65
C VAL A 138 -2.29 -15.02 12.28
N ALA A 139 -3.54 -14.68 11.97
CA ALA A 139 -4.70 -15.34 12.55
C ALA A 139 -4.80 -16.83 12.18
N ILE A 140 -4.39 -17.21 10.97
CA ILE A 140 -4.52 -18.57 10.45
C ILE A 140 -3.30 -19.43 10.83
N ASN A 141 -2.08 -18.92 10.66
CA ASN A 141 -0.85 -19.70 10.87
C ASN A 141 -0.34 -19.65 12.32
N GLY A 142 -0.92 -18.81 13.20
CA GLY A 142 -0.63 -18.81 14.64
C GLY A 142 0.87 -18.74 14.94
N GLU A 143 1.44 -19.76 15.60
CA GLU A 143 2.85 -19.81 15.97
C GLU A 143 3.82 -19.74 14.76
N ARG A 144 3.36 -20.09 13.55
CA ARG A 144 4.14 -20.00 12.31
C ARG A 144 3.95 -18.67 11.56
N ALA A 145 3.30 -17.68 12.16
CA ALA A 145 2.99 -16.41 11.52
C ALA A 145 4.26 -15.66 11.09
N GLU A 146 5.28 -15.60 11.95
CA GLU A 146 6.56 -14.95 11.64
C GLU A 146 7.28 -15.65 10.48
N GLU A 147 7.29 -16.99 10.45
CA GLU A 147 7.84 -17.79 9.34
C GLU A 147 7.10 -17.50 8.03
N THR A 148 5.77 -17.42 8.09
CA THR A 148 4.93 -17.11 6.92
C THR A 148 5.23 -15.73 6.36
N LEU A 149 5.42 -14.73 7.22
CA LEU A 149 5.79 -13.37 6.81
C LEU A 149 7.22 -13.29 6.28
N ALA A 150 8.16 -14.05 6.85
CA ALA A 150 9.51 -14.17 6.32
C ALA A 150 9.50 -14.74 4.89
N LEU A 151 8.70 -15.78 4.66
CA LEU A 151 8.51 -16.36 3.32
C LEU A 151 7.86 -15.35 2.37
N ALA A 152 6.83 -14.63 2.81
CA ALA A 152 6.18 -13.60 2.01
C ALA A 152 7.17 -12.49 1.59
N CYS A 153 8.00 -12.01 2.51
CA CYS A 153 9.07 -11.06 2.21
C CYS A 153 10.05 -11.60 1.16
N ARG A 154 10.43 -12.86 1.29
CA ARG A 154 11.33 -13.53 0.34
C ARG A 154 10.69 -13.66 -1.05
N ALA A 155 9.43 -14.08 -1.15
CA ALA A 155 8.70 -14.14 -2.42
C ALA A 155 8.62 -12.78 -3.12
N VAL A 156 8.35 -11.70 -2.35
CA VAL A 156 8.33 -10.31 -2.83
C VAL A 156 9.71 -9.87 -3.34
N GLN A 157 10.80 -10.20 -2.62
CA GLN A 157 12.15 -9.87 -3.05
C GLN A 157 12.54 -10.60 -4.34
N GLU A 158 12.35 -11.92 -4.37
CA GLU A 158 12.75 -12.76 -5.50
C GLU A 158 11.91 -12.48 -6.75
N SER A 159 10.70 -11.92 -6.61
CA SER A 159 9.88 -11.49 -7.75
C SER A 159 10.23 -10.11 -8.31
N GLY A 160 11.09 -9.33 -7.64
CA GLY A 160 11.48 -7.99 -8.09
C GLY A 160 10.45 -6.90 -7.84
N CYS A 161 9.56 -7.09 -6.85
CA CYS A 161 8.67 -6.04 -6.36
C CYS A 161 9.41 -5.02 -5.50
N ASP A 162 8.84 -3.80 -5.35
CA ASP A 162 9.47 -2.70 -4.62
C ASP A 162 9.02 -2.63 -3.15
N PHE A 163 7.79 -3.07 -2.87
CA PHE A 163 7.21 -3.01 -1.52
C PHE A 163 6.50 -4.31 -1.15
N ILE A 164 6.54 -4.62 0.14
CA ILE A 164 5.55 -5.49 0.78
C ILE A 164 4.53 -4.62 1.54
N LYS A 165 3.23 -4.91 1.40
CA LYS A 165 2.12 -4.17 2.02
C LYS A 165 1.32 -5.09 2.95
N THR A 166 0.96 -4.58 4.12
CA THR A 166 0.27 -5.38 5.13
C THR A 166 -1.10 -5.88 4.69
N SER A 167 -1.99 -4.99 4.25
CA SER A 167 -3.43 -5.33 4.20
C SER A 167 -4.18 -4.58 3.10
N THR A 168 -5.30 -5.18 2.69
CA THR A 168 -6.30 -4.52 1.84
C THR A 168 -7.13 -3.50 2.61
N GLY A 169 -7.37 -3.76 3.89
CA GLY A 169 -8.35 -3.04 4.73
C GLY A 169 -9.77 -3.58 4.62
N PHE A 170 -10.00 -4.66 3.86
CA PHE A 170 -11.30 -5.30 3.63
C PHE A 170 -11.42 -6.68 4.30
N HIS A 171 -10.31 -7.26 4.74
CA HIS A 171 -10.33 -8.58 5.37
C HIS A 171 -10.79 -8.47 6.85
N PRO A 172 -11.69 -9.38 7.31
CA PRO A 172 -12.23 -9.31 8.68
C PRO A 172 -11.19 -9.54 9.78
N ALA A 173 -10.04 -10.15 9.49
CA ALA A 173 -8.95 -10.32 10.46
C ALA A 173 -8.27 -9.00 10.86
N GLY A 174 -8.54 -7.89 10.18
CA GLY A 174 -8.02 -6.57 10.52
C GLY A 174 -6.99 -6.02 9.54
N GLY A 175 -6.22 -5.02 10.00
CA GLY A 175 -5.26 -4.27 9.21
C GLY A 175 -3.82 -4.39 9.71
N ALA A 176 -3.05 -3.29 9.58
CA ALA A 176 -1.66 -3.24 9.99
C ALA A 176 -1.49 -3.40 11.51
N GLY A 177 -0.50 -4.20 11.91
CA GLY A 177 -0.03 -4.33 13.28
C GLY A 177 1.44 -3.92 13.41
N VAL A 178 1.81 -3.29 14.54
CA VAL A 178 3.19 -2.81 14.80
C VAL A 178 4.20 -3.95 14.72
N GLU A 179 3.92 -5.07 15.39
CA GLU A 179 4.77 -6.25 15.40
C GLU A 179 4.99 -6.81 13.99
N VAL A 180 3.92 -6.93 13.22
CA VAL A 180 3.95 -7.43 11.84
C VAL A 180 4.77 -6.53 10.92
N VAL A 181 4.61 -5.22 11.05
CA VAL A 181 5.44 -4.24 10.32
C VAL A 181 6.92 -4.41 10.69
N GLY A 182 7.22 -4.65 11.99
CA GLY A 182 8.57 -4.96 12.46
C GLY A 182 9.14 -6.23 11.82
N TRP A 183 8.37 -7.32 11.73
CA TRP A 183 8.79 -8.53 11.02
C TRP A 183 9.02 -8.29 9.53
N MET A 184 8.11 -7.57 8.87
CA MET A 184 8.28 -7.21 7.45
C MET A 184 9.56 -6.39 7.22
N ARG A 185 9.88 -5.45 8.10
CA ARG A 185 11.13 -4.69 8.04
C ARG A 185 12.35 -5.59 8.26
N LYS A 186 12.29 -6.48 9.25
CA LYS A 186 13.35 -7.43 9.58
C LYS A 186 13.68 -8.35 8.38
N TYR A 187 12.65 -8.95 7.77
CA TYR A 187 12.82 -9.94 6.72
C TYR A 187 12.90 -9.35 5.30
N GLY A 188 12.32 -8.17 5.07
CA GLY A 188 12.47 -7.40 3.83
C GLY A 188 13.84 -6.74 3.71
N GLY A 189 14.51 -6.50 4.83
CA GLY A 189 15.84 -5.87 4.84
C GLY A 189 15.85 -4.48 4.20
N ALA A 190 16.98 -4.10 3.60
CA ALA A 190 17.16 -2.81 2.93
C ALA A 190 16.56 -2.76 1.52
N ASN A 191 16.32 -3.90 0.90
CA ASN A 191 15.95 -3.99 -0.51
C ASN A 191 14.43 -3.85 -0.75
N ILE A 192 13.61 -4.13 0.28
CA ILE A 192 12.16 -4.06 0.20
C ILE A 192 11.62 -3.00 1.13
N LYS A 193 10.82 -2.09 0.60
CA LYS A 193 10.09 -1.10 1.38
C LYS A 193 8.83 -1.71 1.98
N VAL A 194 8.39 -1.17 3.12
CA VAL A 194 7.20 -1.64 3.83
C VAL A 194 6.09 -0.60 3.73
N LYS A 195 4.89 -1.01 3.30
CA LYS A 195 3.68 -0.20 3.36
C LYS A 195 2.72 -0.76 4.41
N ALA A 196 2.38 0.05 5.41
CA ALA A 196 1.35 -0.27 6.39
C ALA A 196 0.00 0.28 5.95
N SER A 197 -1.06 -0.53 5.99
CA SER A 197 -2.42 -0.11 5.63
C SER A 197 -3.49 -0.88 6.37
N GLY A 198 -4.69 -0.29 6.48
CA GLY A 198 -5.80 -0.83 7.24
C GLY A 198 -5.72 -0.48 8.73
N GLY A 199 -6.77 0.15 9.26
CA GLY A 199 -6.88 0.48 10.68
C GLY A 199 -6.12 1.73 11.14
N ILE A 200 -5.38 2.42 10.30
CA ILE A 200 -4.63 3.64 10.64
C ILE A 200 -5.57 4.84 10.54
N ARG A 201 -5.99 5.40 11.69
CA ARG A 201 -7.03 6.45 11.73
C ARG A 201 -6.60 7.74 12.43
N ASP A 202 -5.49 7.74 13.16
CA ASP A 202 -4.97 8.83 13.98
C ASP A 202 -3.45 8.94 13.87
N LEU A 203 -2.90 10.05 14.37
CA LEU A 203 -1.47 10.32 14.34
C LEU A 203 -0.66 9.33 15.18
N LYS A 204 -1.21 8.88 16.32
CA LYS A 204 -0.54 7.91 17.21
C LYS A 204 -0.27 6.61 16.48
N THR A 205 -1.30 6.05 15.84
CA THR A 205 -1.19 4.82 15.06
C THR A 205 -0.26 5.01 13.85
N ALA A 206 -0.37 6.14 13.13
CA ALA A 206 0.51 6.44 12.00
C ALA A 206 1.99 6.47 12.41
N ARG A 207 2.32 7.14 13.52
CA ARG A 207 3.68 7.18 14.08
C ARG A 207 4.18 5.80 14.48
N ALA A 208 3.37 5.01 15.18
CA ALA A 208 3.73 3.66 15.59
C ALA A 208 4.10 2.76 14.39
N MET A 209 3.37 2.86 13.27
CA MET A 209 3.71 2.12 12.04
C MET A 209 5.04 2.58 11.43
N LEU A 210 5.30 3.89 11.39
CA LEU A 210 6.55 4.44 10.87
C LEU A 210 7.74 4.06 11.75
N GLU A 211 7.59 4.11 13.07
CA GLU A 211 8.60 3.71 14.06
C GLU A 211 8.90 2.21 13.99
N ALA A 212 7.89 1.38 13.69
CA ALA A 212 8.06 -0.04 13.44
C ALA A 212 8.79 -0.36 12.12
N GLY A 213 9.00 0.64 11.25
CA GLY A 213 9.77 0.49 10.02
C GLY A 213 8.96 0.59 8.72
N ALA A 214 7.72 1.10 8.77
CA ALA A 214 6.98 1.39 7.55
C ALA A 214 7.60 2.60 6.81
N ASP A 215 7.78 2.47 5.50
CA ASP A 215 8.22 3.54 4.60
C ASP A 215 7.04 4.34 4.05
N ARG A 216 5.87 3.71 3.96
CA ARG A 216 4.65 4.25 3.37
C ARG A 216 3.42 3.85 4.20
N LEU A 217 2.42 4.72 4.22
CA LEU A 217 1.15 4.48 4.89
C LEU A 217 0.00 4.54 3.88
N GLY A 218 -0.88 3.54 3.86
CA GLY A 218 -2.12 3.55 3.09
C GLY A 218 -3.29 3.97 3.99
N VAL A 219 -3.84 5.16 3.79
CA VAL A 219 -4.76 5.80 4.74
C VAL A 219 -5.91 6.51 4.03
N SER A 220 -7.13 6.38 4.56
CA SER A 220 -8.29 7.19 4.15
C SER A 220 -8.46 8.45 5.01
N ALA A 221 -7.98 8.43 6.26
CA ALA A 221 -8.06 9.56 7.20
C ALA A 221 -6.86 10.53 7.11
N SER A 222 -6.18 10.59 5.96
CA SER A 222 -4.89 11.27 5.76
C SER A 222 -4.90 12.73 6.19
N VAL A 223 -5.92 13.49 5.80
CA VAL A 223 -6.06 14.91 6.12
C VAL A 223 -6.18 15.14 7.62
N ALA A 224 -6.97 14.31 8.32
CA ALA A 224 -7.12 14.41 9.77
C ALA A 224 -5.79 14.16 10.50
N ILE A 225 -5.05 13.13 10.09
CA ILE A 225 -3.75 12.77 10.67
C ILE A 225 -2.71 13.88 10.48
N VAL A 226 -2.64 14.49 9.30
CA VAL A 226 -1.69 15.58 9.03
C VAL A 226 -2.08 16.86 9.79
N LYS A 227 -3.39 17.17 9.90
CA LYS A 227 -3.88 18.28 10.71
C LYS A 227 -3.59 18.07 12.20
N GLU A 228 -3.78 16.87 12.73
CA GLU A 228 -3.46 16.53 14.12
C GLU A 228 -1.97 16.77 14.42
N LEU A 229 -1.06 16.37 13.54
CA LEU A 229 0.37 16.66 13.68
C LEU A 229 0.66 18.17 13.67
N SER A 230 0.03 18.94 12.77
CA SER A 230 0.20 20.39 12.68
C SER A 230 -0.32 21.09 13.94
N GLY A 231 -1.45 20.65 14.50
CA GLY A 231 -2.03 21.15 15.74
C GLY A 231 -1.14 20.86 16.96
N ALA A 232 -0.58 19.66 17.06
CA ALA A 232 0.35 19.29 18.11
C ALA A 232 1.65 20.11 18.07
N LEU A 233 2.18 20.42 16.89
CA LEU A 233 3.37 21.26 16.71
C LEU A 233 3.10 22.72 17.11
N ASN A 234 1.93 23.26 16.80
CA ASN A 234 1.55 24.62 17.19
C ASN A 234 1.36 24.77 18.70
N GLN A 235 0.80 23.75 19.38
CA GLN A 235 0.68 23.75 20.84
C GLN A 235 2.05 23.67 21.53
N ALA A 236 2.98 22.87 21.02
CA ALA A 236 4.33 22.77 21.54
C ALA A 236 5.12 24.09 21.39
N SER A 237 4.94 24.81 20.28
CA SER A 237 5.57 26.11 20.04
C SER A 237 4.98 27.24 20.88
N SER A 238 3.70 27.16 21.26
CA SER A 238 3.03 28.15 22.12
C SER A 238 3.29 27.94 23.63
N ALA A 239 3.73 26.77 24.03
CA ALA A 239 4.07 26.46 25.42
C ALA A 239 5.54 26.79 25.79
N GLY A 240 6.32 27.28 24.86
CA GLY A 240 7.76 27.61 25.01
C GLY A 240 8.05 29.12 25.17
N TYR A 241 7.04 29.93 25.56
CA TYR A 241 7.21 31.36 25.89
C TYR A 241 6.82 31.61 27.33
#